data_d9b7d0691c398ee2d4c9279fc538a8f3
#
_entry.id   d9b7d0691c398ee2d4c9279fc538a8f3
#
_cell.length_a   1.000
_cell.length_b   1.000
_cell.length_c   1.000
_cell.angle_alpha   90.00
_cell.angle_beta   90.00
_cell.angle_gamma   90.00
#
_symmetry.space_group_name_H-M   'P 1'
#
loop_
_entity.id
_entity.type
_entity.pdbx_description
1 polymer ?
#
loop_
_entity_poly.entity_id
_entity_poly.type
_entity_poly.pdbx_seq_one_letter_code
_entity_poly.pdbx_strand_id
1 'polypeptide(L)'
;IFSGGPSSVYNSEAPVPENKIFNMDLPLLGICYGHQLIVEEFGGKVKRANKEYGSSILTIDNDSDLLNGVGKSVRAWMSHGDEAEEIPSGFKIIGHTEGAKAAAIASDEKSVYGIQFHPEVVHTEQGTQILKNFVLKVCGAKQDWTMKGFIDTAVEKISKIEGNVLCGVSGGIDSTVVALLIDKAIGDRLKCVFVDNGLLRLNEEKEVEEMFKENFKVNFTSVNAGNQFLEKLKGVEDPEAKRKIVGEEFIHVFTKFAEKEGPFKWLAQGTLYPDIIESGVSKGPAAMIKSHHNVGGLPDWLNLEILEPLRELYKDEVREIAKILGVPEKLFMRHPFPGPGLSVRIIGEVTPTKLEISKVASKIVEDELMESGFYTKVWQAYAAVGDDKAVGVVGDERRYGNIVMIRVVDSIDAMTADWTRLPHEVLEKMSNRITNEIEDVTWVTYTISSKPPATIEPQ
;
A
#
# COMPACT_ATOMS: atom_id res chain seq x y z
N ILE A 1 -7.15 -21.47 8.01
CA ILE A 1 -6.36 -20.70 8.99
C ILE A 1 -7.32 -19.77 9.74
N PHE A 2 -7.27 -19.79 11.09
CA PHE A 2 -7.91 -18.82 11.97
C PHE A 2 -6.88 -17.78 12.37
N SER A 3 -7.07 -16.53 12.00
CA SER A 3 -6.12 -15.46 12.29
C SER A 3 -6.25 -14.88 13.71
N GLY A 4 -5.37 -13.96 14.07
CA GLY A 4 -5.44 -13.16 15.29
C GLY A 4 -6.69 -12.26 15.33
N GLY A 5 -7.02 -11.79 16.53
CA GLY A 5 -8.14 -10.89 16.78
C GLY A 5 -8.04 -10.21 18.14
N PRO A 6 -8.74 -9.08 18.35
CA PRO A 6 -8.65 -8.30 19.58
C PRO A 6 -9.49 -8.85 20.74
N SER A 7 -10.36 -9.83 20.48
CA SER A 7 -11.29 -10.39 21.47
C SER A 7 -10.64 -11.50 22.28
N SER A 8 -11.11 -11.74 23.51
CA SER A 8 -10.84 -12.95 24.27
C SER A 8 -11.86 -14.03 23.94
N VAL A 9 -11.43 -15.28 23.77
CA VAL A 9 -12.29 -16.40 23.33
C VAL A 9 -13.47 -16.69 24.27
N TYR A 10 -13.35 -16.33 25.54
CA TYR A 10 -14.41 -16.47 26.55
C TYR A 10 -15.40 -15.30 26.61
N ASN A 11 -15.28 -14.30 25.74
CA ASN A 11 -16.26 -13.22 25.64
C ASN A 11 -17.46 -13.68 24.83
N SER A 12 -18.68 -13.37 25.28
CA SER A 12 -19.92 -13.77 24.60
C SER A 12 -20.10 -13.20 23.18
N GLU A 13 -19.40 -12.10 22.86
CA GLU A 13 -19.43 -11.45 21.55
C GLU A 13 -18.19 -11.78 20.73
N ALA A 14 -17.34 -12.71 21.18
CA ALA A 14 -16.15 -13.10 20.45
C ALA A 14 -16.54 -13.78 19.12
N PRO A 15 -15.83 -13.50 18.02
CA PRO A 15 -16.11 -14.13 16.74
C PRO A 15 -15.73 -15.60 16.77
N VAL A 16 -16.74 -16.49 16.71
CA VAL A 16 -16.57 -17.95 16.65
C VAL A 16 -17.11 -18.43 15.31
N PRO A 17 -16.36 -19.23 14.54
CA PRO A 17 -16.86 -19.83 13.30
C PRO A 17 -17.90 -20.91 13.61
N GLU A 18 -18.64 -21.32 12.59
CA GLU A 18 -19.60 -22.43 12.77
C GLU A 18 -18.86 -23.69 13.22
N ASN A 19 -19.38 -24.36 14.27
CA ASN A 19 -18.79 -25.57 14.85
C ASN A 19 -18.52 -26.70 13.85
N LYS A 20 -19.26 -26.73 12.74
CA LYS A 20 -19.02 -27.73 11.69
C LYS A 20 -17.59 -27.68 11.13
N ILE A 21 -16.91 -26.52 11.15
CA ILE A 21 -15.56 -26.35 10.61
C ILE A 21 -14.56 -27.18 11.40
N PHE A 22 -14.70 -27.25 12.72
CA PHE A 22 -13.81 -28.05 13.59
C PHE A 22 -14.04 -29.57 13.45
N ASN A 23 -15.19 -29.96 12.89
CA ASN A 23 -15.56 -31.35 12.65
C ASN A 23 -15.36 -31.79 11.19
N MET A 24 -14.87 -30.89 10.32
CA MET A 24 -14.44 -31.23 8.98
C MET A 24 -13.07 -31.87 9.04
N ASP A 25 -12.83 -32.89 8.25
CA ASP A 25 -11.54 -33.56 8.12
C ASP A 25 -10.58 -32.69 7.27
N LEU A 26 -10.29 -31.49 7.78
CA LEU A 26 -9.45 -30.49 7.13
C LEU A 26 -8.32 -30.05 8.07
N PRO A 27 -7.10 -29.83 7.54
CA PRO A 27 -6.04 -29.23 8.31
C PRO A 27 -6.42 -27.84 8.84
N LEU A 28 -6.15 -27.57 10.11
CA LEU A 28 -6.43 -26.30 10.78
C LEU A 28 -5.17 -25.68 11.36
N LEU A 29 -5.00 -24.38 11.18
CA LEU A 29 -3.98 -23.58 11.86
C LEU A 29 -4.64 -22.41 12.55
N GLY A 30 -4.45 -22.30 13.87
CA GLY A 30 -4.84 -21.12 14.65
C GLY A 30 -3.64 -20.24 14.95
N ILE A 31 -3.76 -18.94 14.73
CA ILE A 31 -2.75 -17.92 14.99
C ILE A 31 -3.30 -16.97 16.06
N CYS A 32 -2.59 -16.78 17.16
CA CYS A 32 -2.94 -15.89 18.27
C CYS A 32 -4.37 -16.18 18.80
N TYR A 33 -5.37 -15.34 18.50
CA TYR A 33 -6.76 -15.62 18.84
C TYR A 33 -7.23 -16.99 18.31
N GLY A 34 -6.87 -17.31 17.06
CA GLY A 34 -7.19 -18.60 16.45
C GLY A 34 -6.57 -19.80 17.17
N HIS A 35 -5.38 -19.65 17.76
CA HIS A 35 -4.77 -20.67 18.63
C HIS A 35 -5.62 -20.89 19.88
N GLN A 36 -6.02 -19.81 20.55
CA GLN A 36 -6.87 -19.87 21.74
C GLN A 36 -8.23 -20.49 21.42
N LEU A 37 -8.81 -20.16 20.27
CA LEU A 37 -10.04 -20.75 19.78
C LEU A 37 -9.91 -22.28 19.58
N ILE A 38 -8.82 -22.75 18.97
CA ILE A 38 -8.53 -24.19 18.84
C ILE A 38 -8.41 -24.85 20.22
N VAL A 39 -7.75 -24.21 21.18
CA VAL A 39 -7.60 -24.75 22.55
C VAL A 39 -8.99 -24.97 23.17
N GLU A 40 -9.87 -23.97 23.15
CA GLU A 40 -11.22 -24.08 23.73
C GLU A 40 -12.09 -25.12 23.01
N GLU A 41 -12.14 -25.05 21.67
CA GLU A 41 -13.01 -25.92 20.86
C GLU A 41 -12.63 -27.41 20.95
N PHE A 42 -11.35 -27.73 21.16
CA PHE A 42 -10.92 -29.11 21.35
C PHE A 42 -10.86 -29.55 22.82
N GLY A 43 -11.41 -28.76 23.76
CA GLY A 43 -11.62 -29.11 25.14
C GLY A 43 -10.42 -28.81 26.07
N GLY A 44 -9.55 -27.89 25.70
CA GLY A 44 -8.58 -27.28 26.58
C GLY A 44 -9.16 -26.10 27.36
N LYS A 45 -8.30 -25.25 27.94
CA LYS A 45 -8.69 -24.03 28.63
C LYS A 45 -7.79 -22.89 28.31
N VAL A 46 -8.38 -21.71 28.12
CA VAL A 46 -7.70 -20.41 27.96
C VAL A 46 -7.97 -19.55 29.21
N LYS A 47 -6.95 -18.89 29.70
CA LYS A 47 -7.07 -17.94 30.83
C LYS A 47 -6.42 -16.61 30.48
N ARG A 48 -6.82 -15.59 31.21
CA ARG A 48 -6.12 -14.32 31.22
C ARG A 48 -4.72 -14.49 31.83
N ALA A 49 -3.70 -14.04 31.11
CA ALA A 49 -2.31 -14.16 31.51
C ALA A 49 -1.63 -12.78 31.64
N ASN A 50 -0.36 -12.81 31.98
CA ASN A 50 0.47 -11.63 31.84
C ASN A 50 0.59 -11.28 30.35
N LYS A 51 0.40 -10.01 30.05
CA LYS A 51 0.47 -9.53 28.68
C LYS A 51 1.87 -9.71 28.11
N GLU A 52 1.97 -10.35 26.96
CA GLU A 52 3.22 -10.52 26.22
C GLU A 52 3.10 -9.80 24.87
N TYR A 53 3.83 -8.70 24.73
CA TYR A 53 3.84 -7.87 23.52
C TYR A 53 5.26 -7.64 23.05
N GLY A 54 5.47 -7.79 21.74
CA GLY A 54 6.75 -7.57 21.11
C GLY A 54 7.53 -8.84 20.83
N SER A 55 8.85 -8.72 20.77
CA SER A 55 9.75 -9.81 20.41
C SER A 55 10.03 -10.75 21.59
N SER A 56 9.77 -12.04 21.40
CA SER A 56 10.10 -13.11 22.35
C SER A 56 10.88 -14.22 21.67
N ILE A 57 11.62 -15.01 22.46
CA ILE A 57 12.34 -16.18 21.95
C ILE A 57 11.42 -17.40 22.01
N LEU A 58 11.08 -17.95 20.86
CA LEU A 58 10.40 -19.23 20.73
C LEU A 58 11.43 -20.35 20.76
N THR A 59 11.32 -21.24 21.73
CA THR A 59 12.10 -22.48 21.80
C THR A 59 11.27 -23.65 21.28
N ILE A 60 11.83 -24.41 20.34
CA ILE A 60 11.16 -25.58 19.76
C ILE A 60 11.42 -26.79 20.66
N ASP A 61 10.35 -27.39 21.20
CA ASP A 61 10.38 -28.51 22.15
C ASP A 61 10.30 -29.85 21.45
N ASN A 62 9.44 -29.96 20.45
CA ASN A 62 9.19 -31.23 19.76
C ASN A 62 9.10 -31.01 18.24
N ASP A 63 9.51 -32.00 17.51
CA ASP A 63 9.36 -32.03 16.05
C ASP A 63 7.88 -32.04 15.63
N SER A 64 7.60 -31.29 14.59
CA SER A 64 6.27 -31.25 13.95
C SER A 64 6.41 -30.86 12.49
N ASP A 65 5.42 -31.21 11.66
CA ASP A 65 5.40 -30.80 10.26
C ASP A 65 5.32 -29.28 10.15
N LEU A 66 4.61 -28.59 11.06
CA LEU A 66 4.49 -27.15 11.07
C LEU A 66 5.83 -26.43 11.27
N LEU A 67 6.65 -26.90 12.20
CA LEU A 67 7.93 -26.26 12.58
C LEU A 67 9.15 -26.92 11.89
N ASN A 68 8.93 -27.75 10.90
CA ASN A 68 10.00 -28.41 10.17
C ASN A 68 10.94 -27.42 9.48
N GLY A 69 12.24 -27.53 9.72
CA GLY A 69 13.26 -26.62 9.19
C GLY A 69 13.35 -25.28 9.90
N VAL A 70 12.57 -25.07 10.94
CA VAL A 70 12.72 -23.92 11.85
C VAL A 70 13.85 -24.18 12.83
N GLY A 71 14.67 -23.17 13.12
CA GLY A 71 15.78 -23.31 14.08
C GLY A 71 15.26 -23.64 15.48
N LYS A 72 16.11 -24.30 16.30
CA LYS A 72 15.74 -24.68 17.68
C LYS A 72 15.29 -23.52 18.55
N SER A 73 15.71 -22.29 18.23
CA SER A 73 15.36 -21.07 18.94
C SER A 73 15.33 -19.94 17.93
N VAL A 74 14.18 -19.26 17.81
CA VAL A 74 13.95 -18.18 16.84
C VAL A 74 13.19 -17.03 17.50
N ARG A 75 13.38 -15.81 17.02
CA ARG A 75 12.55 -14.69 17.45
C ARG A 75 11.16 -14.80 16.86
N ALA A 76 10.15 -14.63 17.70
CA ALA A 76 8.75 -14.61 17.35
C ALA A 76 8.07 -13.34 17.88
N TRP A 77 7.12 -12.81 17.17
CA TRP A 77 6.36 -11.62 17.57
C TRP A 77 5.10 -12.03 18.32
N MET A 78 5.01 -11.61 19.58
CA MET A 78 3.90 -11.88 20.47
C MET A 78 2.99 -10.66 20.58
N SER A 79 1.66 -10.88 20.67
CA SER A 79 0.68 -9.83 20.85
C SER A 79 -0.58 -10.38 21.52
N HIS A 80 -0.48 -10.79 22.81
CA HIS A 80 -1.60 -11.40 23.51
C HIS A 80 -1.65 -11.04 24.99
N GLY A 81 -2.86 -11.17 25.56
CA GLY A 81 -3.12 -11.03 26.98
C GLY A 81 -3.73 -12.29 27.61
N ASP A 82 -4.02 -13.29 26.78
CA ASP A 82 -4.59 -14.58 27.18
C ASP A 82 -3.67 -15.71 26.71
N GLU A 83 -3.60 -16.82 27.46
CA GLU A 83 -2.77 -17.99 27.15
C GLU A 83 -3.53 -19.30 27.35
N ALA A 84 -3.08 -20.35 26.67
CA ALA A 84 -3.54 -21.71 26.92
C ALA A 84 -3.07 -22.20 28.33
N GLU A 85 -4.01 -22.38 29.27
CA GLU A 85 -3.75 -22.94 30.60
C GLU A 85 -3.64 -24.45 30.55
N GLU A 86 -4.58 -25.10 29.86
CA GLU A 86 -4.61 -26.53 29.62
C GLU A 86 -4.71 -26.80 28.12
N ILE A 87 -3.78 -27.57 27.56
CA ILE A 87 -3.87 -27.99 26.15
C ILE A 87 -4.90 -29.12 26.00
N PRO A 88 -5.57 -29.22 24.86
CA PRO A 88 -6.57 -30.25 24.60
C PRO A 88 -5.95 -31.66 24.62
N SER A 89 -6.76 -32.67 25.00
CA SER A 89 -6.34 -34.07 24.92
C SER A 89 -5.98 -34.45 23.46
N GLY A 90 -4.86 -35.18 23.29
CA GLY A 90 -4.35 -35.54 21.97
C GLY A 90 -3.50 -34.46 21.28
N PHE A 91 -3.25 -33.33 21.95
CA PHE A 91 -2.28 -32.35 21.52
C PHE A 91 -0.98 -32.44 22.28
N LYS A 92 0.12 -32.04 21.65
CA LYS A 92 1.44 -31.89 22.26
C LYS A 92 1.92 -30.45 22.13
N ILE A 93 2.68 -29.98 23.12
CA ILE A 93 3.41 -28.71 23.01
C ILE A 93 4.58 -28.94 22.06
N ILE A 94 4.71 -28.12 21.04
CA ILE A 94 5.80 -28.17 20.06
C ILE A 94 6.73 -26.96 20.17
N GLY A 95 6.37 -25.95 20.97
CA GLY A 95 7.23 -24.82 21.28
C GLY A 95 6.67 -23.94 22.39
N HIS A 96 7.58 -23.26 23.10
CA HIS A 96 7.27 -22.36 24.20
C HIS A 96 8.08 -21.06 24.12
N THR A 97 7.59 -20.02 24.83
CA THR A 97 8.35 -18.81 25.17
C THR A 97 8.45 -18.70 26.69
N GLU A 98 9.20 -17.71 27.19
CA GLU A 98 9.25 -17.44 28.63
C GLU A 98 7.87 -17.08 29.19
N GLY A 99 7.06 -16.34 28.37
CA GLY A 99 5.71 -15.89 28.76
C GLY A 99 4.59 -16.86 28.44
N ALA A 100 4.76 -17.79 27.49
CA ALA A 100 3.72 -18.71 27.04
C ALA A 100 4.25 -20.15 26.96
N LYS A 101 3.83 -21.00 27.89
CA LYS A 101 4.26 -22.41 27.95
C LYS A 101 3.79 -23.24 26.77
N ALA A 102 2.63 -22.92 26.21
CA ALA A 102 2.06 -23.57 25.05
C ALA A 102 2.01 -22.56 23.86
N ALA A 103 3.15 -21.92 23.56
CA ALA A 103 3.24 -20.96 22.46
C ALA A 103 3.02 -21.61 21.09
N ALA A 104 3.24 -22.92 20.97
CA ALA A 104 2.89 -23.72 19.79
C ALA A 104 2.44 -25.12 20.22
N ILE A 105 1.31 -25.57 19.70
CA ILE A 105 0.72 -26.90 19.92
C ILE A 105 0.40 -27.59 18.61
N ALA A 106 0.38 -28.92 18.64
CA ALA A 106 0.03 -29.74 17.47
C ALA A 106 -0.75 -30.98 17.87
N SER A 107 -1.69 -31.38 17.05
CA SER A 107 -2.26 -32.72 16.95
C SER A 107 -1.99 -33.24 15.54
N ASP A 108 -0.96 -34.07 15.38
CA ASP A 108 -0.58 -34.59 14.07
C ASP A 108 -1.67 -35.53 13.53
N GLU A 109 -2.35 -36.29 14.41
CA GLU A 109 -3.45 -37.18 14.02
C GLU A 109 -4.62 -36.41 13.39
N LYS A 110 -4.93 -35.22 13.90
CA LYS A 110 -6.02 -34.37 13.42
C LYS A 110 -5.55 -33.35 12.37
N SER A 111 -4.26 -33.22 12.13
CA SER A 111 -3.67 -32.16 11.32
C SER A 111 -4.08 -30.74 11.81
N VAL A 112 -4.16 -30.56 13.14
CA VAL A 112 -4.57 -29.31 13.80
C VAL A 112 -3.41 -28.72 14.57
N TYR A 113 -3.12 -27.46 14.31
CA TYR A 113 -1.99 -26.73 14.88
C TYR A 113 -2.45 -25.39 15.45
N GLY A 114 -1.82 -24.97 16.54
CA GLY A 114 -2.05 -23.65 17.13
C GLY A 114 -0.73 -22.98 17.47
N ILE A 115 -0.60 -21.71 17.15
CA ILE A 115 0.56 -20.88 17.49
C ILE A 115 0.09 -19.54 18.08
N GLN A 116 0.68 -19.16 19.22
CA GLN A 116 0.31 -17.93 19.92
C GLN A 116 0.95 -16.69 19.31
N PHE A 117 2.07 -16.84 18.63
CA PHE A 117 2.79 -15.78 17.93
C PHE A 117 2.29 -15.57 16.50
N HIS A 118 2.74 -14.48 15.89
CA HIS A 118 2.34 -14.05 14.56
C HIS A 118 3.40 -14.40 13.50
N PRO A 119 3.26 -15.49 12.73
CA PRO A 119 4.23 -15.87 11.69
C PRO A 119 4.13 -14.96 10.43
N GLU A 120 3.02 -14.25 10.29
CA GLU A 120 2.75 -13.39 9.13
C GLU A 120 3.50 -12.05 9.19
N VAL A 121 4.01 -11.65 10.36
CA VAL A 121 4.71 -10.37 10.49
C VAL A 121 6.21 -10.52 10.28
N VAL A 122 6.86 -9.50 9.72
CA VAL A 122 8.30 -9.48 9.41
C VAL A 122 9.21 -9.66 10.63
N HIS A 123 8.69 -9.38 11.83
CA HIS A 123 9.42 -9.50 13.09
C HIS A 123 9.53 -10.94 13.61
N THR A 124 8.78 -11.90 13.03
CA THR A 124 8.92 -13.32 13.32
C THR A 124 9.93 -13.95 12.36
N GLU A 125 11.08 -14.35 12.90
CA GLU A 125 12.10 -15.06 12.13
C GLU A 125 11.54 -16.39 11.62
N GLN A 126 11.79 -16.68 10.33
CA GLN A 126 11.31 -17.91 9.68
C GLN A 126 9.77 -18.07 9.66
N GLY A 127 8.99 -17.01 9.93
CA GLY A 127 7.52 -17.05 9.89
C GLY A 127 6.99 -17.54 8.53
N THR A 128 7.58 -17.08 7.43
CA THR A 128 7.26 -17.57 6.07
C THR A 128 7.49 -19.07 5.92
N GLN A 129 8.54 -19.65 6.57
CA GLN A 129 8.78 -21.09 6.53
C GLN A 129 7.68 -21.86 7.25
N ILE A 130 7.22 -21.36 8.41
CA ILE A 130 6.10 -21.94 9.17
C ILE A 130 4.82 -21.97 8.33
N LEU A 131 4.47 -20.85 7.71
CA LEU A 131 3.29 -20.77 6.84
C LEU A 131 3.41 -21.69 5.61
N LYS A 132 4.59 -21.76 4.97
CA LYS A 132 4.86 -22.70 3.88
C LYS A 132 4.70 -24.16 4.32
N ASN A 133 5.20 -24.51 5.49
CA ASN A 133 5.06 -25.86 6.02
C ASN A 133 3.58 -26.22 6.20
N PHE A 134 2.76 -25.32 6.77
CA PHE A 134 1.33 -25.56 6.88
C PHE A 134 0.67 -25.75 5.52
N VAL A 135 0.85 -24.80 4.59
CA VAL A 135 0.16 -24.81 3.29
C VAL A 135 0.63 -25.98 2.42
N LEU A 136 1.95 -26.21 2.32
CA LEU A 136 2.50 -27.16 1.35
C LEU A 136 2.64 -28.58 1.91
N LYS A 137 3.05 -28.72 3.19
CA LYS A 137 3.25 -30.07 3.79
C LYS A 137 1.97 -30.57 4.44
N VAL A 138 1.37 -29.78 5.34
CA VAL A 138 0.20 -30.19 6.11
C VAL A 138 -1.05 -30.24 5.22
N CYS A 139 -1.32 -29.16 4.46
CA CYS A 139 -2.47 -29.12 3.56
C CYS A 139 -2.23 -29.83 2.23
N GLY A 140 -0.99 -30.13 1.85
CA GLY A 140 -0.66 -30.71 0.55
C GLY A 140 -1.05 -29.83 -0.65
N ALA A 141 -1.14 -28.50 -0.44
CA ALA A 141 -1.55 -27.57 -1.47
C ALA A 141 -0.55 -27.55 -2.64
N LYS A 142 -1.07 -27.48 -3.85
CA LYS A 142 -0.25 -27.35 -5.06
C LYS A 142 0.14 -25.89 -5.27
N GLN A 143 1.37 -25.69 -5.78
CA GLN A 143 1.86 -24.35 -6.15
C GLN A 143 1.50 -24.09 -7.63
N ASP A 144 0.22 -24.04 -7.95
CA ASP A 144 -0.29 -23.82 -9.30
C ASP A 144 -0.78 -22.38 -9.53
N TRP A 145 -0.84 -21.56 -8.48
CA TRP A 145 -1.07 -20.12 -8.58
C TRP A 145 0.23 -19.42 -9.01
N THR A 146 0.30 -19.04 -10.27
CA THR A 146 1.45 -18.30 -10.82
C THR A 146 0.98 -17.05 -11.53
N MET A 147 1.78 -15.98 -11.49
CA MET A 147 1.41 -14.72 -12.15
C MET A 147 1.32 -14.86 -13.68
N LYS A 148 2.08 -15.77 -14.27
CA LYS A 148 1.94 -16.09 -15.71
C LYS A 148 0.57 -16.72 -15.99
N GLY A 149 0.17 -17.73 -15.20
CA GLY A 149 -1.14 -18.38 -15.33
C GLY A 149 -2.29 -17.41 -15.06
N PHE A 150 -2.12 -16.49 -14.10
CA PHE A 150 -3.07 -15.42 -13.85
C PHE A 150 -3.23 -14.50 -15.07
N ILE A 151 -2.13 -14.06 -15.70
CA ILE A 151 -2.16 -13.22 -16.91
C ILE A 151 -2.95 -13.92 -18.02
N ASP A 152 -2.66 -15.19 -18.28
CA ASP A 152 -3.33 -15.95 -19.33
C ASP A 152 -4.84 -16.08 -19.07
N THR A 153 -5.23 -16.37 -17.82
CA THR A 153 -6.64 -16.45 -17.40
C THR A 153 -7.35 -15.10 -17.46
N ALA A 154 -6.70 -14.02 -17.01
CA ALA A 154 -7.24 -12.68 -17.05
C ALA A 154 -7.45 -12.21 -18.50
N VAL A 155 -6.46 -12.42 -19.36
CA VAL A 155 -6.54 -12.09 -20.79
C VAL A 155 -7.68 -12.87 -21.45
N GLU A 156 -7.83 -14.17 -21.17
CA GLU A 156 -8.93 -14.98 -21.69
C GLU A 156 -10.31 -14.45 -21.23
N LYS A 157 -10.46 -14.14 -19.94
CA LYS A 157 -11.71 -13.56 -19.42
C LYS A 157 -12.03 -12.21 -20.08
N ILE A 158 -11.05 -11.32 -20.18
CA ILE A 158 -11.22 -9.98 -20.76
C ILE A 158 -11.50 -10.05 -22.27
N SER A 159 -10.91 -10.99 -23.00
CA SER A 159 -11.15 -11.14 -24.46
C SER A 159 -12.61 -11.43 -24.82
N LYS A 160 -13.39 -11.99 -23.87
CA LYS A 160 -14.80 -12.36 -24.05
C LYS A 160 -15.77 -11.18 -23.83
N ILE A 161 -15.30 -10.04 -23.30
CA ILE A 161 -16.19 -8.89 -23.10
C ILE A 161 -16.47 -8.18 -24.45
N GLU A 162 -17.67 -7.61 -24.55
CA GLU A 162 -18.08 -6.84 -25.71
C GLU A 162 -18.04 -5.33 -25.42
N GLY A 163 -17.80 -4.53 -26.45
CA GLY A 163 -17.74 -3.06 -26.36
C GLY A 163 -16.34 -2.56 -26.03
N ASN A 164 -16.22 -1.23 -25.98
CA ASN A 164 -14.98 -0.51 -25.72
C ASN A 164 -14.76 -0.32 -24.21
N VAL A 165 -13.50 -0.30 -23.83
CA VAL A 165 -13.04 -0.10 -22.45
C VAL A 165 -12.34 1.25 -22.33
N LEU A 166 -12.74 2.06 -21.36
CA LEU A 166 -12.03 3.26 -20.94
C LEU A 166 -11.18 2.94 -19.71
N CYS A 167 -9.91 3.30 -19.74
CA CYS A 167 -8.97 3.12 -18.63
C CYS A 167 -8.32 4.44 -18.26
N GLY A 168 -8.59 4.93 -17.04
CA GLY A 168 -7.83 6.03 -16.46
C GLY A 168 -6.46 5.55 -16.01
N VAL A 169 -5.39 6.13 -16.54
CA VAL A 169 -4.03 5.81 -16.15
C VAL A 169 -3.42 6.96 -15.37
N SER A 170 -2.82 6.65 -14.21
CA SER A 170 -2.21 7.63 -13.31
C SER A 170 -0.68 7.68 -13.41
N GLY A 171 -0.08 6.85 -14.28
CA GLY A 171 1.36 6.63 -14.28
C GLY A 171 1.85 5.73 -13.13
N GLY A 172 0.95 5.23 -12.28
CA GLY A 172 1.24 4.24 -11.25
C GLY A 172 1.22 2.81 -11.80
N ILE A 173 1.86 1.89 -11.07
CA ILE A 173 2.00 0.49 -11.48
C ILE A 173 0.65 -0.20 -11.72
N ASP A 174 -0.34 0.02 -10.83
CA ASP A 174 -1.62 -0.70 -10.90
C ASP A 174 -2.39 -0.37 -12.17
N SER A 175 -2.59 0.94 -12.43
CA SER A 175 -3.26 1.41 -13.66
C SER A 175 -2.50 1.01 -14.94
N THR A 176 -1.17 0.94 -14.87
CA THR A 176 -0.34 0.49 -15.99
C THR A 176 -0.55 -1.00 -16.26
N VAL A 177 -0.53 -1.85 -15.22
CA VAL A 177 -0.76 -3.29 -15.36
C VAL A 177 -2.18 -3.58 -15.85
N VAL A 178 -3.19 -2.86 -15.35
CA VAL A 178 -4.57 -2.95 -15.86
C VAL A 178 -4.63 -2.65 -17.35
N ALA A 179 -4.04 -1.53 -17.77
CA ALA A 179 -4.03 -1.13 -19.17
C ALA A 179 -3.36 -2.19 -20.06
N LEU A 180 -2.20 -2.72 -19.66
CA LEU A 180 -1.47 -3.73 -20.43
C LEU A 180 -2.20 -5.08 -20.51
N LEU A 181 -2.86 -5.53 -19.44
CA LEU A 181 -3.66 -6.76 -19.45
C LEU A 181 -4.85 -6.62 -20.41
N ILE A 182 -5.52 -5.48 -20.39
CA ILE A 182 -6.67 -5.21 -21.24
C ILE A 182 -6.22 -5.03 -22.70
N ASP A 183 -5.15 -4.28 -22.93
CA ASP A 183 -4.58 -4.11 -24.29
C ASP A 183 -4.22 -5.48 -24.91
N LYS A 184 -3.54 -6.32 -24.14
CA LYS A 184 -3.20 -7.68 -24.57
C LYS A 184 -4.43 -8.53 -24.95
N ALA A 185 -5.56 -8.29 -24.30
CA ALA A 185 -6.80 -9.05 -24.51
C ALA A 185 -7.65 -8.53 -25.66
N ILE A 186 -7.78 -7.20 -25.80
CA ILE A 186 -8.76 -6.58 -26.69
C ILE A 186 -8.18 -5.52 -27.64
N GLY A 187 -6.90 -5.16 -27.51
CA GLY A 187 -6.19 -4.23 -28.41
C GLY A 187 -6.90 -2.89 -28.56
N ASP A 188 -7.21 -2.51 -29.80
CA ASP A 188 -7.79 -1.20 -30.15
C ASP A 188 -9.12 -0.85 -29.47
N ARG A 189 -9.80 -1.82 -28.86
CA ARG A 189 -11.00 -1.58 -28.05
C ARG A 189 -10.71 -0.97 -26.67
N LEU A 190 -9.44 -0.90 -26.27
CA LEU A 190 -9.01 -0.15 -25.09
C LEU A 190 -8.68 1.29 -25.48
N LYS A 191 -9.15 2.23 -24.67
CA LYS A 191 -8.72 3.63 -24.68
C LYS A 191 -8.16 4.01 -23.31
N CYS A 192 -6.88 4.36 -23.27
CA CYS A 192 -6.24 4.87 -22.07
C CYS A 192 -6.28 6.41 -22.07
N VAL A 193 -6.66 6.99 -20.94
CA VAL A 193 -6.64 8.45 -20.74
C VAL A 193 -5.82 8.79 -19.50
N PHE A 194 -4.89 9.70 -19.70
CA PHE A 194 -4.11 10.33 -18.63
C PHE A 194 -4.56 11.79 -18.49
N VAL A 195 -4.84 12.24 -17.28
CA VAL A 195 -5.21 13.62 -17.00
C VAL A 195 -4.01 14.33 -16.37
N ASP A 196 -3.39 15.24 -17.13
CA ASP A 196 -2.45 16.19 -16.53
C ASP A 196 -3.25 17.29 -15.83
N ASN A 197 -3.30 17.20 -14.52
CA ASN A 197 -3.96 18.16 -13.65
C ASN A 197 -3.05 19.34 -13.24
N GLY A 198 -1.83 19.43 -13.78
CA GLY A 198 -0.85 20.44 -13.44
C GLY A 198 -0.15 20.24 -12.07
N LEU A 199 -0.63 19.27 -11.26
CA LEU A 199 -0.15 18.99 -9.90
C LEU A 199 0.77 17.77 -9.85
N LEU A 200 1.28 17.33 -10.99
CA LEU A 200 2.16 16.18 -11.17
C LEU A 200 3.60 16.49 -10.74
N ARG A 201 4.42 15.45 -10.59
CA ARG A 201 5.88 15.59 -10.47
C ARG A 201 6.49 16.28 -11.69
N LEU A 202 7.70 16.76 -11.53
CA LEU A 202 8.45 17.34 -12.64
C LEU A 202 8.61 16.31 -13.79
N ASN A 203 8.19 16.68 -15.00
CA ASN A 203 8.24 15.87 -16.22
C ASN A 203 7.38 14.58 -16.22
N GLU A 204 6.55 14.33 -15.21
CA GLU A 204 5.78 13.09 -15.10
C GLU A 204 4.84 12.87 -16.29
N GLU A 205 4.19 13.91 -16.80
CA GLU A 205 3.33 13.82 -18.00
C GLU A 205 4.10 13.23 -19.19
N LYS A 206 5.28 13.80 -19.49
CA LYS A 206 6.12 13.34 -20.61
C LYS A 206 6.58 11.89 -20.43
N GLU A 207 6.99 11.52 -19.21
CA GLU A 207 7.43 10.16 -18.93
C GLU A 207 6.30 9.14 -19.10
N VAL A 208 5.08 9.49 -18.67
CA VAL A 208 3.91 8.62 -18.84
C VAL A 208 3.52 8.53 -20.31
N GLU A 209 3.50 9.63 -21.02
CA GLU A 209 3.18 9.66 -22.44
C GLU A 209 4.16 8.80 -23.28
N GLU A 210 5.47 8.97 -23.06
CA GLU A 210 6.53 8.18 -23.70
C GLU A 210 6.34 6.69 -23.41
N MET A 211 6.08 6.35 -22.14
CA MET A 211 5.87 4.96 -21.73
C MET A 211 4.69 4.32 -22.46
N PHE A 212 3.54 4.97 -22.51
CA PHE A 212 2.35 4.39 -23.11
C PHE A 212 2.37 4.39 -24.64
N LYS A 213 2.82 5.48 -25.27
CA LYS A 213 2.82 5.60 -26.72
C LYS A 213 4.01 4.90 -27.39
N GLU A 214 5.20 5.05 -26.85
CA GLU A 214 6.42 4.56 -27.50
C GLU A 214 6.79 3.15 -27.06
N ASN A 215 6.76 2.87 -25.76
CA ASN A 215 7.18 1.57 -25.23
C ASN A 215 6.08 0.51 -25.36
N PHE A 216 4.84 0.83 -24.96
CA PHE A 216 3.75 -0.15 -24.97
C PHE A 216 2.87 -0.07 -26.22
N LYS A 217 2.86 1.07 -26.92
CA LYS A 217 2.04 1.31 -28.14
C LYS A 217 0.54 1.11 -27.91
N VAL A 218 0.07 1.43 -26.71
CA VAL A 218 -1.33 1.36 -26.32
C VAL A 218 -2.06 2.60 -26.85
N ASN A 219 -3.35 2.47 -27.16
CA ASN A 219 -4.19 3.61 -27.55
C ASN A 219 -4.36 4.59 -26.37
N PHE A 220 -3.51 5.60 -26.33
CA PHE A 220 -3.31 6.52 -25.20
C PHE A 220 -3.59 7.97 -25.62
N THR A 221 -4.24 8.72 -24.72
CA THR A 221 -4.45 10.17 -24.85
C THR A 221 -4.11 10.87 -23.55
N SER A 222 -3.26 11.89 -23.60
CA SER A 222 -3.07 12.86 -22.51
C SER A 222 -4.05 14.01 -22.66
N VAL A 223 -4.73 14.36 -21.57
CA VAL A 223 -5.64 15.51 -21.47
C VAL A 223 -5.00 16.54 -20.56
N ASN A 224 -4.54 17.65 -21.13
CA ASN A 224 -4.02 18.77 -20.35
C ASN A 224 -5.17 19.58 -19.76
N ALA A 225 -5.34 19.50 -18.44
CA ALA A 225 -6.35 20.21 -17.67
C ALA A 225 -5.76 21.11 -16.57
N GLY A 226 -4.42 21.27 -16.52
CA GLY A 226 -3.72 21.95 -15.42
C GLY A 226 -4.29 23.32 -15.08
N ASN A 227 -4.62 24.14 -16.09
CA ASN A 227 -5.23 25.45 -15.86
C ASN A 227 -6.60 25.36 -15.16
N GLN A 228 -7.42 24.34 -15.49
CA GLN A 228 -8.74 24.17 -14.86
C GLN A 228 -8.59 23.85 -13.38
N PHE A 229 -7.67 22.96 -13.03
CA PHE A 229 -7.39 22.61 -11.63
C PHE A 229 -6.85 23.79 -10.83
N LEU A 230 -5.89 24.54 -11.39
CA LEU A 230 -5.29 25.69 -10.72
C LEU A 230 -6.32 26.83 -10.50
N GLU A 231 -7.18 27.08 -11.44
CA GLU A 231 -8.29 28.06 -11.30
C GLU A 231 -9.25 27.67 -10.15
N LYS A 232 -9.59 26.37 -10.04
CA LYS A 232 -10.46 25.87 -8.98
C LYS A 232 -9.80 25.90 -7.58
N LEU A 233 -8.47 25.76 -7.53
CA LEU A 233 -7.70 25.80 -6.30
C LEU A 233 -7.32 27.21 -5.84
N LYS A 234 -7.62 28.24 -6.64
CA LYS A 234 -7.27 29.60 -6.32
C LYS A 234 -7.96 30.08 -5.04
N GLY A 235 -7.17 30.58 -4.09
CA GLY A 235 -7.64 31.01 -2.78
C GLY A 235 -8.04 29.88 -1.81
N VAL A 236 -7.77 28.62 -2.18
CA VAL A 236 -8.09 27.46 -1.32
C VAL A 236 -6.87 27.06 -0.51
N GLU A 237 -6.97 27.14 0.81
CA GLU A 237 -5.90 26.80 1.74
C GLU A 237 -6.17 25.48 2.49
N ASP A 238 -7.46 25.20 2.78
CA ASP A 238 -7.88 24.03 3.55
C ASP A 238 -7.55 22.72 2.82
N PRO A 239 -6.86 21.77 3.48
CA PRO A 239 -6.43 20.52 2.87
C PRO A 239 -7.56 19.63 2.33
N GLU A 240 -8.66 19.53 3.08
CA GLU A 240 -9.79 18.70 2.68
C GLU A 240 -10.57 19.32 1.52
N ALA A 241 -10.68 20.66 1.51
CA ALA A 241 -11.24 21.37 0.36
C ALA A 241 -10.40 21.15 -0.90
N LYS A 242 -9.06 21.20 -0.80
CA LYS A 242 -8.17 20.90 -1.93
C LYS A 242 -8.39 19.47 -2.46
N ARG A 243 -8.43 18.47 -1.57
CA ARG A 243 -8.68 17.06 -1.93
C ARG A 243 -10.00 16.89 -2.67
N LYS A 244 -11.06 17.50 -2.14
CA LYS A 244 -12.39 17.45 -2.72
C LYS A 244 -12.44 18.10 -4.10
N ILE A 245 -11.90 19.32 -4.23
CA ILE A 245 -11.86 20.05 -5.52
C ILE A 245 -11.09 19.28 -6.59
N VAL A 246 -9.91 18.74 -6.23
CA VAL A 246 -9.09 17.94 -7.17
C VAL A 246 -9.85 16.69 -7.60
N GLY A 247 -10.51 16.00 -6.66
CA GLY A 247 -11.29 14.80 -6.96
C GLY A 247 -12.49 15.10 -7.88
N GLU A 248 -13.27 16.13 -7.58
CA GLU A 248 -14.43 16.56 -8.37
C GLU A 248 -14.01 17.00 -9.77
N GLU A 249 -12.95 17.80 -9.90
CA GLU A 249 -12.48 18.28 -11.20
C GLU A 249 -11.90 17.14 -12.04
N PHE A 250 -11.22 16.18 -11.41
CA PHE A 250 -10.76 14.97 -12.10
C PHE A 250 -11.92 14.20 -12.73
N ILE A 251 -12.99 13.97 -11.96
CA ILE A 251 -14.20 13.30 -12.44
C ILE A 251 -14.82 14.08 -13.60
N HIS A 252 -14.90 15.42 -13.48
CA HIS A 252 -15.45 16.28 -14.54
C HIS A 252 -14.67 16.15 -15.84
N VAL A 253 -13.34 16.29 -15.80
CA VAL A 253 -12.46 16.17 -16.98
C VAL A 253 -12.56 14.77 -17.60
N PHE A 254 -12.54 13.73 -16.76
CA PHE A 254 -12.65 12.34 -17.20
C PHE A 254 -14.00 12.05 -17.88
N THR A 255 -15.09 12.52 -17.27
CA THR A 255 -16.45 12.39 -17.82
C THR A 255 -16.58 13.05 -19.19
N LYS A 256 -16.12 14.29 -19.30
CA LYS A 256 -16.14 15.05 -20.56
C LYS A 256 -15.32 14.36 -21.66
N PHE A 257 -14.19 13.75 -21.29
CA PHE A 257 -13.41 12.95 -22.23
C PHE A 257 -14.18 11.69 -22.67
N ALA A 258 -14.81 10.97 -21.73
CA ALA A 258 -15.58 9.78 -22.02
C ALA A 258 -16.76 10.05 -22.97
N GLU A 259 -17.46 11.18 -22.79
CA GLU A 259 -18.54 11.63 -23.68
C GLU A 259 -18.06 11.90 -25.11
N LYS A 260 -16.92 12.57 -25.24
CA LYS A 260 -16.36 12.97 -26.51
C LYS A 260 -15.82 11.82 -27.35
N GLU A 261 -15.14 10.88 -26.70
CA GLU A 261 -14.38 9.79 -27.34
C GLU A 261 -15.16 8.46 -27.38
N GLY A 262 -16.32 8.39 -26.70
CA GLY A 262 -17.16 7.19 -26.63
C GLY A 262 -17.78 6.76 -27.96
N PRO A 263 -18.60 5.70 -27.96
CA PRO A 263 -19.16 5.06 -26.77
C PRO A 263 -18.23 4.05 -26.11
N PHE A 264 -18.19 4.07 -24.77
CA PHE A 264 -17.58 3.05 -23.94
C PHE A 264 -18.66 2.24 -23.23
N LYS A 265 -18.38 0.96 -22.98
CA LYS A 265 -19.23 0.08 -22.16
C LYS A 265 -18.63 -0.17 -20.79
N TRP A 266 -17.31 -0.17 -20.71
CA TRP A 266 -16.56 -0.54 -19.49
C TRP A 266 -15.65 0.59 -19.03
N LEU A 267 -15.54 0.71 -17.69
CA LEU A 267 -14.51 1.49 -17.00
C LEU A 267 -13.56 0.54 -16.31
N ALA A 268 -12.30 0.56 -16.69
CA ALA A 268 -11.25 -0.23 -16.05
C ALA A 268 -10.70 0.46 -14.80
N GLN A 269 -10.60 -0.30 -13.69
CA GLN A 269 -10.07 0.16 -12.41
C GLN A 269 -8.99 -0.77 -11.88
N GLY A 270 -7.99 -0.20 -11.20
CA GLY A 270 -6.87 -0.92 -10.60
C GLY A 270 -7.12 -1.32 -9.14
N THR A 271 -8.35 -1.66 -8.77
CA THR A 271 -8.72 -2.13 -7.44
C THR A 271 -7.97 -3.41 -7.08
N LEU A 272 -7.36 -3.45 -5.91
CA LEU A 272 -6.64 -4.60 -5.37
C LEU A 272 -7.46 -5.30 -4.28
N TYR A 273 -7.08 -6.52 -3.93
CA TYR A 273 -7.76 -7.30 -2.89
C TYR A 273 -7.79 -6.60 -1.51
N PRO A 274 -6.68 -5.98 -1.02
CA PRO A 274 -6.72 -5.20 0.22
C PRO A 274 -7.73 -4.04 0.21
N ASP A 275 -7.94 -3.36 -0.93
CA ASP A 275 -8.91 -2.27 -1.05
C ASP A 275 -10.35 -2.76 -0.81
N ILE A 276 -10.65 -3.99 -1.24
CA ILE A 276 -11.96 -4.62 -1.06
C ILE A 276 -12.20 -4.96 0.41
N ILE A 277 -11.21 -5.55 1.08
CA ILE A 277 -11.31 -5.89 2.50
C ILE A 277 -11.54 -4.63 3.33
N GLU A 278 -10.75 -3.59 3.08
CA GLU A 278 -10.84 -2.32 3.79
C GLU A 278 -12.18 -1.61 3.57
N SER A 279 -12.74 -1.68 2.36
CA SER A 279 -14.05 -1.10 2.04
C SER A 279 -15.21 -1.89 2.65
N GLY A 280 -15.07 -3.21 2.82
CA GLY A 280 -16.10 -4.09 3.40
C GLY A 280 -16.23 -3.99 4.92
N VAL A 281 -15.17 -3.58 5.63
CA VAL A 281 -15.13 -3.47 7.10
C VAL A 281 -15.67 -2.13 7.62
N SER A 282 -15.79 -1.11 6.78
CA SER A 282 -16.12 0.25 7.19
C SER A 282 -17.63 0.50 7.33
N LYS A 283 -18.28 -0.14 8.31
CA LYS A 283 -19.59 0.30 8.86
C LYS A 283 -19.43 1.25 10.07
N GLY A 284 -18.38 2.11 10.10
CA GLY A 284 -18.12 3.04 11.19
C GLY A 284 -17.63 4.41 10.69
N PRO A 285 -17.32 5.36 11.59
CA PRO A 285 -16.81 6.70 11.22
C PRO A 285 -15.54 6.70 10.36
N ALA A 286 -14.78 5.60 10.37
CA ALA A 286 -13.62 5.39 9.49
C ALA A 286 -13.99 5.14 8.01
N ALA A 287 -15.27 4.83 7.70
CA ALA A 287 -15.75 4.64 6.34
C ALA A 287 -15.68 5.92 5.48
N MET A 288 -15.63 7.07 6.13
CA MET A 288 -15.63 8.37 5.47
C MET A 288 -14.24 8.81 4.97
N ILE A 289 -13.17 8.12 5.39
CA ILE A 289 -11.78 8.52 5.06
C ILE A 289 -11.26 7.89 3.76
N LYS A 290 -11.88 6.81 3.25
CA LYS A 290 -11.37 6.01 2.13
C LYS A 290 -12.22 5.99 0.85
N SER A 291 -13.20 6.88 0.70
CA SER A 291 -13.99 7.03 -0.54
C SER A 291 -13.20 7.60 -1.74
N HIS A 292 -11.90 7.87 -1.56
CA HIS A 292 -11.08 8.60 -2.53
C HIS A 292 -10.27 7.72 -3.50
N HIS A 293 -10.27 6.39 -3.35
CA HIS A 293 -9.53 5.48 -4.24
C HIS A 293 -10.39 4.82 -5.33
N ASN A 294 -11.70 4.86 -5.19
CA ASN A 294 -12.60 4.46 -6.27
C ASN A 294 -13.19 5.70 -6.93
N VAL A 295 -13.32 5.67 -8.24
CA VAL A 295 -14.07 6.65 -9.05
C VAL A 295 -15.57 6.52 -8.72
N GLY A 296 -15.89 6.49 -7.43
CA GLY A 296 -17.24 6.48 -6.85
C GLY A 296 -17.90 7.85 -6.92
N GLY A 297 -17.91 8.46 -8.09
CA GLY A 297 -18.49 9.76 -8.34
C GLY A 297 -18.74 10.01 -9.83
N LEU A 298 -18.54 8.97 -10.66
CA LEU A 298 -18.97 9.07 -12.05
C LEU A 298 -20.50 9.19 -12.07
N PRO A 299 -21.04 10.11 -12.87
CA PRO A 299 -22.49 10.26 -13.01
C PRO A 299 -23.14 8.95 -13.48
N ASP A 300 -24.23 8.55 -12.85
CA ASP A 300 -24.98 7.32 -13.17
C ASP A 300 -25.39 7.23 -14.66
N TRP A 301 -25.53 8.37 -15.32
CA TRP A 301 -25.90 8.44 -16.74
C TRP A 301 -24.79 7.97 -17.71
N LEU A 302 -23.51 7.89 -17.28
CA LEU A 302 -22.46 7.27 -18.10
C LEU A 302 -22.68 5.75 -18.26
N ASN A 303 -23.41 5.13 -17.32
CA ASN A 303 -23.82 3.73 -17.33
C ASN A 303 -22.70 2.75 -17.74
N LEU A 304 -21.47 2.98 -17.22
CA LEU A 304 -20.31 2.14 -17.49
C LEU A 304 -20.28 0.96 -16.50
N GLU A 305 -20.07 -0.22 -17.03
CA GLU A 305 -19.79 -1.41 -16.20
C GLU A 305 -18.33 -1.35 -15.71
N ILE A 306 -18.07 -1.81 -14.48
CA ILE A 306 -16.73 -1.79 -13.89
C ILE A 306 -15.95 -3.05 -14.26
N LEU A 307 -14.72 -2.88 -14.74
CA LEU A 307 -13.78 -3.96 -15.04
C LEU A 307 -12.56 -3.85 -14.12
N GLU A 308 -12.41 -4.81 -13.20
CA GLU A 308 -11.36 -4.83 -12.17
C GLU A 308 -10.43 -6.05 -12.32
N PRO A 309 -9.49 -6.03 -13.25
CA PRO A 309 -8.65 -7.19 -13.53
C PRO A 309 -7.77 -7.65 -12.36
N LEU A 310 -7.43 -6.75 -11.42
CA LEU A 310 -6.48 -6.99 -10.32
C LEU A 310 -7.16 -7.27 -8.98
N ARG A 311 -8.49 -7.41 -8.96
CA ARG A 311 -9.31 -7.50 -7.74
C ARG A 311 -8.93 -8.63 -6.79
N GLU A 312 -8.31 -9.69 -7.29
CA GLU A 312 -7.92 -10.88 -6.51
C GLU A 312 -6.43 -10.83 -6.08
N LEU A 313 -5.71 -9.76 -6.41
CA LEU A 313 -4.27 -9.67 -6.25
C LEU A 313 -3.83 -8.75 -5.11
N TYR A 314 -2.67 -9.11 -4.54
CA TYR A 314 -1.90 -8.25 -3.65
C TYR A 314 -0.89 -7.40 -4.44
N LYS A 315 -0.35 -6.36 -3.79
CA LYS A 315 0.57 -5.40 -4.41
C LYS A 315 1.88 -6.02 -4.92
N ASP A 316 2.40 -7.01 -4.23
CA ASP A 316 3.60 -7.75 -4.62
C ASP A 316 3.35 -8.62 -5.85
N GLU A 317 2.18 -9.25 -5.97
CA GLU A 317 1.77 -10.01 -7.15
C GLU A 317 1.62 -9.08 -8.37
N VAL A 318 1.05 -7.88 -8.19
CA VAL A 318 0.98 -6.87 -9.27
C VAL A 318 2.37 -6.45 -9.74
N ARG A 319 3.34 -6.30 -8.82
CA ARG A 319 4.73 -6.02 -9.20
C ARG A 319 5.37 -7.16 -10.00
N GLU A 320 5.05 -8.40 -9.67
CA GLU A 320 5.52 -9.57 -10.43
C GLU A 320 4.90 -9.58 -11.84
N ILE A 321 3.59 -9.34 -11.96
CA ILE A 321 2.91 -9.20 -13.25
C ILE A 321 3.52 -8.07 -14.09
N ALA A 322 3.79 -6.93 -13.48
CA ALA A 322 4.43 -5.80 -14.15
C ALA A 322 5.78 -6.19 -14.77
N LYS A 323 6.61 -6.95 -14.02
CA LYS A 323 7.89 -7.48 -14.55
C LYS A 323 7.68 -8.40 -15.73
N ILE A 324 6.70 -9.31 -15.65
CA ILE A 324 6.38 -10.26 -16.75
C ILE A 324 5.89 -9.50 -17.98
N LEU A 325 5.11 -8.43 -17.80
CA LEU A 325 4.61 -7.59 -18.89
C LEU A 325 5.64 -6.59 -19.43
N GLY A 326 6.86 -6.56 -18.88
CA GLY A 326 7.94 -5.69 -19.36
C GLY A 326 7.83 -4.23 -18.91
N VAL A 327 7.11 -3.96 -17.82
CA VAL A 327 7.05 -2.62 -17.23
C VAL A 327 8.43 -2.25 -16.69
N PRO A 328 8.98 -1.08 -17.02
CA PRO A 328 10.29 -0.65 -16.52
C PRO A 328 10.36 -0.61 -15.00
N GLU A 329 11.47 -1.13 -14.45
CA GLU A 329 11.66 -1.22 -12.99
C GLU A 329 11.54 0.14 -12.29
N LYS A 330 12.02 1.20 -12.93
CA LYS A 330 11.90 2.57 -12.43
C LYS A 330 10.48 2.98 -12.07
N LEU A 331 9.45 2.37 -12.68
CA LEU A 331 8.05 2.72 -12.43
C LEU A 331 7.53 2.15 -11.11
N PHE A 332 7.85 0.91 -10.80
CA PHE A 332 7.39 0.30 -9.55
C PHE A 332 8.31 0.54 -8.35
N MET A 333 9.46 1.18 -8.60
CA MET A 333 10.34 1.69 -7.55
C MET A 333 9.99 3.12 -7.11
N ARG A 334 9.06 3.80 -7.80
CA ARG A 334 8.62 5.15 -7.44
C ARG A 334 8.00 5.17 -6.04
N HIS A 335 8.38 6.18 -5.27
CA HIS A 335 7.73 6.46 -4.00
C HIS A 335 6.23 6.73 -4.18
N PRO A 336 5.39 6.44 -3.18
CA PRO A 336 3.97 6.79 -3.21
C PRO A 336 3.76 8.27 -3.55
N PHE A 337 2.68 8.54 -4.27
CA PHE A 337 2.30 9.90 -4.63
C PHE A 337 0.82 10.09 -4.33
N PRO A 338 0.42 11.18 -3.67
CA PRO A 338 -0.96 11.36 -3.26
C PRO A 338 -1.88 11.64 -4.45
N GLY A 339 -3.13 11.18 -4.40
CA GLY A 339 -4.13 11.42 -5.43
C GLY A 339 -4.32 12.91 -5.78
N PRO A 340 -4.38 13.83 -4.78
CA PRO A 340 -4.44 15.27 -5.06
C PRO A 340 -3.14 15.88 -5.61
N GLY A 341 -2.13 15.09 -5.89
CA GLY A 341 -0.85 15.54 -6.41
C GLY A 341 -0.12 16.48 -5.45
N LEU A 342 0.65 17.40 -6.00
CA LEU A 342 1.43 18.37 -5.24
C LEU A 342 0.58 19.38 -4.44
N SER A 343 -0.74 19.46 -4.66
CA SER A 343 -1.59 20.42 -3.94
C SER A 343 -1.52 20.21 -2.42
N VAL A 344 -1.35 18.97 -1.94
CA VAL A 344 -1.22 18.63 -0.52
C VAL A 344 0.22 18.74 0.01
N ARG A 345 1.18 19.05 -0.83
CA ARG A 345 2.57 19.39 -0.47
C ARG A 345 2.84 20.88 -0.47
N ILE A 346 1.83 21.67 -0.83
CA ILE A 346 1.85 23.13 -0.78
C ILE A 346 0.97 23.59 0.39
N ILE A 347 1.55 24.04 1.48
CA ILE A 347 0.85 24.54 2.65
C ILE A 347 0.33 25.94 2.34
N GLY A 348 -0.97 26.19 2.63
CA GLY A 348 -1.67 27.40 2.19
C GLY A 348 -2.13 27.31 0.74
N GLU A 349 -2.34 28.44 0.06
CA GLU A 349 -2.83 28.51 -1.33
C GLU A 349 -1.86 27.89 -2.31
N VAL A 350 -2.38 27.15 -3.31
CA VAL A 350 -1.60 26.60 -4.44
C VAL A 350 -1.36 27.71 -5.45
N THR A 351 -0.11 28.18 -5.55
CA THR A 351 0.29 29.18 -6.53
C THR A 351 1.28 28.58 -7.54
N PRO A 352 1.36 29.14 -8.78
CA PRO A 352 2.33 28.66 -9.77
C PRO A 352 3.78 28.64 -9.25
N THR A 353 4.19 29.67 -8.51
CA THR A 353 5.55 29.75 -7.91
C THR A 353 5.79 28.64 -6.91
N LYS A 354 4.88 28.44 -5.92
CA LYS A 354 5.02 27.36 -4.92
C LYS A 354 4.97 25.99 -5.58
N LEU A 355 4.16 25.82 -6.62
CA LEU A 355 4.09 24.57 -7.35
C LEU A 355 5.42 24.24 -8.05
N GLU A 356 6.03 25.22 -8.72
CA GLU A 356 7.34 25.05 -9.36
C GLU A 356 8.44 24.75 -8.34
N ILE A 357 8.48 25.50 -7.22
CA ILE A 357 9.40 25.21 -6.10
C ILE A 357 9.24 23.77 -5.63
N SER A 358 8.02 23.31 -5.37
CA SER A 358 7.75 21.95 -4.89
C SER A 358 8.18 20.87 -5.91
N LYS A 359 7.93 21.10 -7.22
CA LYS A 359 8.36 20.20 -8.30
C LYS A 359 9.87 20.05 -8.35
N VAL A 360 10.57 21.16 -8.46
CA VAL A 360 12.03 21.16 -8.61
C VAL A 360 12.72 20.66 -7.34
N ALA A 361 12.30 21.15 -6.17
CA ALA A 361 12.87 20.72 -4.90
C ALA A 361 12.64 19.21 -4.64
N SER A 362 11.45 18.68 -4.93
CA SER A 362 11.18 17.24 -4.81
C SER A 362 12.05 16.42 -5.75
N LYS A 363 12.29 16.90 -6.96
CA LYS A 363 13.18 16.23 -7.92
C LYS A 363 14.64 16.22 -7.43
N ILE A 364 15.12 17.32 -6.86
CA ILE A 364 16.46 17.37 -6.25
C ILE A 364 16.59 16.38 -5.11
N VAL A 365 15.57 16.31 -4.21
CA VAL A 365 15.55 15.33 -3.12
C VAL A 365 15.61 13.90 -3.65
N GLU A 366 14.84 13.59 -4.69
CA GLU A 366 14.84 12.29 -5.34
C GLU A 366 16.21 11.94 -5.94
N ASP A 367 16.82 12.88 -6.67
CA ASP A 367 18.13 12.68 -7.29
C ASP A 367 19.23 12.40 -6.25
N GLU A 368 19.29 13.19 -5.18
CA GLU A 368 20.27 13.00 -4.12
C GLU A 368 20.09 11.67 -3.36
N LEU A 369 18.85 11.23 -3.19
CA LEU A 369 18.56 9.91 -2.62
C LEU A 369 18.98 8.78 -3.56
N MET A 370 18.79 8.93 -4.88
CA MET A 370 19.24 7.95 -5.87
C MET A 370 20.78 7.87 -5.89
N GLU A 371 21.48 9.00 -5.96
CA GLU A 371 22.94 9.06 -5.99
C GLU A 371 23.58 8.51 -4.71
N SER A 372 22.97 8.76 -3.56
CA SER A 372 23.44 8.25 -2.27
C SER A 372 23.01 6.82 -1.95
N GLY A 373 22.19 6.18 -2.79
CA GLY A 373 21.68 4.83 -2.59
C GLY A 373 20.66 4.68 -1.46
N PHE A 374 20.01 5.79 -1.04
CA PHE A 374 18.94 5.79 -0.05
C PHE A 374 17.54 5.69 -0.66
N TYR A 375 17.35 5.96 -1.94
CA TYR A 375 16.05 6.01 -2.58
C TYR A 375 15.21 4.74 -2.34
N THR A 376 15.82 3.57 -2.46
CA THR A 376 15.14 2.28 -2.27
C THR A 376 15.04 1.82 -0.82
N LYS A 377 15.69 2.55 0.11
CA LYS A 377 15.71 2.22 1.54
C LYS A 377 14.66 2.98 2.34
N VAL A 378 14.11 4.05 1.77
CA VAL A 378 13.11 4.89 2.42
C VAL A 378 11.74 4.65 1.80
N TRP A 379 10.69 4.82 2.60
CA TRP A 379 9.32 4.63 2.14
C TRP A 379 8.86 5.75 1.19
N GLN A 380 9.11 6.99 1.59
CA GLN A 380 8.69 8.17 0.83
C GLN A 380 9.59 9.37 1.13
N ALA A 381 9.86 10.15 0.09
CA ALA A 381 10.60 11.40 0.18
C ALA A 381 10.00 12.46 -0.75
N TYR A 382 9.98 13.70 -0.28
CA TYR A 382 9.50 14.85 -1.05
C TYR A 382 9.94 16.17 -0.42
N ALA A 383 9.74 17.27 -1.15
CA ALA A 383 9.85 18.62 -0.63
C ALA A 383 8.46 19.29 -0.60
N ALA A 384 8.16 19.97 0.51
CA ALA A 384 6.96 20.79 0.68
C ALA A 384 7.35 22.27 0.80
N VAL A 385 6.42 23.16 0.45
CA VAL A 385 6.60 24.60 0.54
C VAL A 385 5.33 25.27 1.07
N GLY A 386 5.51 26.28 1.92
CA GLY A 386 4.41 27.08 2.47
C GLY A 386 4.49 28.54 2.08
N ASP A 387 3.71 29.37 2.79
CA ASP A 387 3.72 30.82 2.65
C ASP A 387 4.85 31.49 3.46
N ASP A 388 5.48 30.73 4.37
CA ASP A 388 6.57 31.24 5.20
C ASP A 388 7.80 31.59 4.36
N LYS A 389 8.34 32.78 4.64
CA LYS A 389 9.55 33.29 3.98
C LYS A 389 10.58 33.71 5.00
N ALA A 390 11.84 33.57 4.62
CA ALA A 390 12.96 33.94 5.45
C ALA A 390 13.98 34.79 4.68
N VAL A 391 14.76 35.55 5.44
CA VAL A 391 15.85 36.36 4.88
C VAL A 391 17.06 35.45 4.61
N GLY A 392 17.58 35.53 3.40
CA GLY A 392 18.85 34.96 2.97
C GLY A 392 19.82 36.04 2.53
N VAL A 393 21.06 35.65 2.29
CA VAL A 393 22.09 36.51 1.73
C VAL A 393 22.67 35.82 0.50
N VAL A 394 22.60 36.47 -0.64
CA VAL A 394 23.17 35.99 -1.91
C VAL A 394 24.14 37.05 -2.43
N GLY A 395 25.44 36.72 -2.42
CA GLY A 395 26.48 37.73 -2.58
C GLY A 395 26.40 38.79 -1.49
N ASP A 396 26.29 40.05 -1.85
CA ASP A 396 26.20 41.17 -0.89
C ASP A 396 24.74 41.68 -0.70
N GLU A 397 23.75 40.99 -1.28
CA GLU A 397 22.36 41.43 -1.24
C GLU A 397 21.52 40.56 -0.28
N ARG A 398 20.62 41.21 0.44
CA ARG A 398 19.57 40.52 1.20
C ARG A 398 18.46 40.06 0.28
N ARG A 399 18.12 38.78 0.41
CA ARG A 399 17.03 38.17 -0.34
C ARG A 399 15.94 37.67 0.60
N TYR A 400 14.68 37.79 0.22
CA TYR A 400 13.55 37.30 0.97
C TYR A 400 12.84 36.22 0.17
N GLY A 401 13.05 34.95 0.54
CA GLY A 401 12.59 33.80 -0.21
C GLY A 401 11.85 32.78 0.64
N ASN A 402 11.26 31.80 -0.05
CA ASN A 402 10.47 30.73 0.58
C ASN A 402 11.37 29.78 1.41
N ILE A 403 10.75 29.14 2.40
CA ILE A 403 11.32 28.04 3.18
C ILE A 403 10.84 26.73 2.54
N VAL A 404 11.76 25.85 2.16
CA VAL A 404 11.46 24.50 1.70
C VAL A 404 11.65 23.52 2.83
N MET A 405 10.69 22.63 3.03
CA MET A 405 10.72 21.55 4.02
C MET A 405 10.96 20.22 3.33
N ILE A 406 12.05 19.55 3.62
CA ILE A 406 12.32 18.19 3.17
C ILE A 406 11.69 17.20 4.15
N ARG A 407 10.95 16.24 3.63
CA ARG A 407 10.35 15.13 4.37
C ARG A 407 10.83 13.81 3.78
N VAL A 408 11.53 13.01 4.60
CA VAL A 408 11.94 11.65 4.25
C VAL A 408 11.54 10.74 5.40
N VAL A 409 10.79 9.68 5.10
CA VAL A 409 10.22 8.79 6.11
C VAL A 409 10.44 7.32 5.78
N ASP A 410 10.60 6.56 6.85
CA ASP A 410 10.59 5.10 6.85
C ASP A 410 9.25 4.61 7.38
N SER A 411 8.64 3.65 6.69
CA SER A 411 7.40 3.01 7.10
C SER A 411 7.32 1.61 6.50
N ILE A 412 6.49 0.75 7.10
CA ILE A 412 6.18 -0.57 6.54
C ILE A 412 4.78 -0.59 5.94
N ASP A 413 3.84 0.07 6.59
CA ASP A 413 2.39 -0.03 6.32
C ASP A 413 1.69 1.31 6.12
N ALA A 414 2.43 2.42 6.15
CA ALA A 414 1.94 3.79 6.17
C ALA A 414 1.06 4.17 7.38
N MET A 415 0.76 3.25 8.29
CA MET A 415 0.01 3.55 9.53
C MET A 415 0.89 4.27 10.54
N THR A 416 2.11 3.81 10.68
CA THR A 416 3.16 4.44 11.46
C THR A 416 4.34 4.80 10.57
N ALA A 417 5.02 5.90 10.85
CA ALA A 417 6.22 6.30 10.14
C ALA A 417 7.20 7.02 11.06
N ASP A 418 8.48 6.78 10.84
CA ASP A 418 9.53 7.56 11.48
C ASP A 418 10.30 8.37 10.43
N TRP A 419 10.95 9.47 10.85
CA TRP A 419 11.79 10.23 9.95
C TRP A 419 13.11 9.49 9.72
N THR A 420 13.59 9.47 8.49
CA THR A 420 14.86 8.81 8.12
C THR A 420 16.06 9.62 8.57
N ARG A 421 17.03 8.97 9.21
CA ARG A 421 18.30 9.60 9.64
C ARG A 421 19.27 9.56 8.47
N LEU A 422 19.12 10.49 7.54
CA LEU A 422 20.06 10.64 6.43
C LEU A 422 21.42 11.13 6.91
N PRO A 423 22.54 10.73 6.27
CA PRO A 423 23.84 11.34 6.50
C PRO A 423 23.83 12.85 6.30
N HIS A 424 24.59 13.58 7.10
CA HIS A 424 24.64 15.06 7.02
C HIS A 424 25.09 15.55 5.64
N GLU A 425 25.98 14.82 4.98
CA GLU A 425 26.49 15.13 3.65
C GLU A 425 25.40 15.07 2.57
N VAL A 426 24.42 14.16 2.73
CA VAL A 426 23.26 14.06 1.83
C VAL A 426 22.33 15.25 2.04
N LEU A 427 22.05 15.60 3.30
CA LEU A 427 21.22 16.76 3.65
C LEU A 427 21.88 18.07 3.19
N GLU A 428 23.20 18.19 3.33
CA GLU A 428 23.98 19.35 2.85
C GLU A 428 23.86 19.50 1.33
N LYS A 429 24.03 18.42 0.56
CA LYS A 429 23.88 18.44 -0.90
C LYS A 429 22.47 18.85 -1.31
N MET A 430 21.43 18.27 -0.70
CA MET A 430 20.04 18.64 -0.97
C MET A 430 19.82 20.13 -0.71
N SER A 431 20.26 20.64 0.44
CA SER A 431 20.12 22.04 0.81
C SER A 431 20.83 22.96 -0.17
N ASN A 432 22.10 22.67 -0.50
CA ASN A 432 22.91 23.47 -1.41
C ASN A 432 22.30 23.51 -2.82
N ARG A 433 21.85 22.36 -3.34
CA ARG A 433 21.20 22.30 -4.65
C ARG A 433 19.90 23.08 -4.67
N ILE A 434 19.01 22.88 -3.67
CA ILE A 434 17.73 23.56 -3.61
C ILE A 434 17.92 25.08 -3.57
N THR A 435 18.82 25.60 -2.75
CA THR A 435 19.05 27.05 -2.63
C THR A 435 19.80 27.65 -3.81
N ASN A 436 20.58 26.87 -4.56
CA ASN A 436 21.31 27.33 -5.74
C ASN A 436 20.50 27.22 -7.04
N GLU A 437 19.68 26.17 -7.16
CA GLU A 437 18.92 25.89 -8.39
C GLU A 437 17.54 26.56 -8.39
N ILE A 438 16.98 26.92 -7.19
CA ILE A 438 15.66 27.55 -7.06
C ILE A 438 15.82 28.97 -6.52
N GLU A 439 15.70 29.94 -7.39
CA GLU A 439 15.94 31.35 -7.06
C GLU A 439 15.05 31.90 -5.93
N ASP A 440 13.81 31.45 -5.83
CA ASP A 440 12.83 31.90 -4.83
C ASP A 440 12.99 31.23 -3.46
N VAL A 441 14.00 30.38 -3.24
CA VAL A 441 14.23 29.66 -1.97
C VAL A 441 15.48 30.19 -1.28
N THR A 442 15.35 30.49 0.02
CA THR A 442 16.45 30.98 0.86
C THR A 442 16.78 30.05 2.02
N TRP A 443 15.84 29.21 2.45
CA TRP A 443 16.03 28.30 3.57
C TRP A 443 15.51 26.89 3.23
N VAL A 444 16.26 25.89 3.75
CA VAL A 444 15.85 24.48 3.68
C VAL A 444 15.81 23.92 5.11
N THR A 445 14.73 23.21 5.43
CA THR A 445 14.54 22.55 6.72
C THR A 445 14.30 21.07 6.52
N TYR A 446 14.60 20.26 7.54
CA TYR A 446 14.35 18.82 7.54
C TYR A 446 13.32 18.47 8.61
N THR A 447 12.23 17.78 8.22
CA THR A 447 11.14 17.45 9.13
C THR A 447 11.44 16.18 9.91
N ILE A 448 11.58 16.30 11.24
CA ILE A 448 11.99 15.22 12.16
C ILE A 448 10.86 14.64 13.02
N SER A 449 9.62 14.86 12.64
CA SER A 449 8.46 14.36 13.38
C SER A 449 8.05 12.96 12.91
N SER A 450 7.72 12.08 13.85
CA SER A 450 7.19 10.73 13.56
C SER A 450 5.68 10.77 13.35
N LYS A 451 5.13 9.73 12.73
CA LYS A 451 3.68 9.49 12.67
C LYS A 451 3.32 8.32 13.61
N PRO A 452 2.49 8.51 14.63
CA PRO A 452 1.96 9.77 15.15
C PRO A 452 3.06 10.62 15.82
N PRO A 453 2.85 11.92 16.15
CA PRO A 453 1.62 12.70 15.96
C PRO A 453 1.48 13.37 14.59
N ALA A 454 2.59 13.48 13.81
CA ALA A 454 2.52 14.03 12.46
C ALA A 454 1.88 13.02 11.48
N THR A 455 1.66 13.47 10.24
CA THR A 455 1.27 12.63 9.11
C THR A 455 2.46 12.38 8.18
N ILE A 456 2.31 11.52 7.18
CA ILE A 456 3.35 11.35 6.14
C ILE A 456 3.32 12.58 5.24
N GLU A 457 2.17 12.90 4.60
CA GLU A 457 1.98 14.12 3.83
C GLU A 457 1.64 15.30 4.76
N PRO A 458 2.01 16.56 4.44
CA PRO A 458 1.81 17.70 5.34
C PRO A 458 0.37 18.22 5.36
N GLN A 459 -0.43 17.86 4.37
CA GLN A 459 -1.83 18.21 4.24
C GLN A 459 -2.69 17.03 3.78
#